data_e59ddd028f521a8930ff72802d47a727
#
_entry.id   e59ddd028f521a8930ff72802d47a727
#
_cell.length_a   1.000
_cell.length_b   1.000
_cell.length_c   1.000
_cell.angle_alpha   90.00
_cell.angle_beta   90.00
_cell.angle_gamma   90.00
#
_symmetry.space_group_name_H-M   'P 1'
#
loop_
_entity.id
_entity.type
_entity.pdbx_description
1 polymer ?
#
loop_
_entity_poly.entity_id
_entity_poly.type
_entity_poly.pdbx_seq_one_letter_code
_entity_poly.pdbx_strand_id
1 'polypeptide(L)'
;TEEFEEENRSSKFDENRTVRIRDNRRQERVNTKVEVLDKADISKDEKDVPEFLNNYNDRYEQIKNLLLRRMEMKSAVSIQRLSRRDEGEDAAVVGIVNDKYSTSSGKWIIEIEDKTDTFKVLANQREGERIVPDEVLGVRGSLGGDIIYADHIVRPDLPIPDGVNTTNQKVKAAYISDLHLGSEDTLYDRFDRFAKWLNSDQASDVGYLVMPGDVVEGVGVYPGQQDELKVNDIYKQYKMFEDWAEKLPEDLQVIVSPGNHDIVRLAEPQPALGKDVFPRISDFNNVHLVQNPQYVRLHGIRSKGILNLMYHGYSFDDHVDQIQDLREKAYDEPHHVMIDLLKRRHMAPTFGSNLLAPEDKDYLVMDKEPDIMASGHFHSHANESYKGVNVIACSSFQSQTDFQKRVGHEPDPGKVTLVDFKTRNTKVLQF
;
A
#
# COMPACT_ATOMS: atom_id res chain seq x y z
N THR A 1 50.43 35.10 -48.38
CA THR A 1 50.65 34.33 -47.13
C THR A 1 49.90 34.90 -45.93
N GLU A 2 48.92 35.79 -46.13
CA GLU A 2 48.08 36.31 -45.06
C GLU A 2 46.57 36.16 -45.37
N GLU A 3 46.16 35.48 -46.41
CA GLU A 3 44.76 35.28 -46.83
C GLU A 3 44.20 33.87 -46.53
N PHE A 4 44.92 33.01 -45.79
CA PHE A 4 44.50 31.65 -45.50
C PHE A 4 44.18 31.37 -44.00
N GLU A 5 44.23 32.38 -43.13
CA GLU A 5 43.97 32.24 -41.69
C GLU A 5 42.65 32.85 -41.19
N GLU A 6 41.87 33.48 -42.06
CA GLU A 6 40.57 34.12 -41.63
C GLU A 6 39.32 33.28 -41.89
N GLU A 7 39.39 32.15 -42.59
CA GLU A 7 38.20 31.28 -42.86
C GLU A 7 37.95 30.16 -41.87
N ASN A 8 38.74 30.03 -40.76
CA ASN A 8 38.62 28.95 -39.81
C ASN A 8 38.16 29.39 -38.40
N ARG A 9 37.51 30.56 -38.28
CA ARG A 9 36.99 31.09 -37.01
C ARG A 9 35.47 31.15 -36.89
N SER A 10 34.68 30.51 -37.74
CA SER A 10 33.23 30.54 -37.66
C SER A 10 32.59 29.16 -37.84
N SER A 11 32.86 28.20 -36.95
CA SER A 11 31.93 27.08 -36.70
C SER A 11 32.37 26.27 -35.47
N LYS A 12 32.35 26.88 -34.31
CA LYS A 12 32.11 26.15 -33.08
C LYS A 12 30.65 26.33 -32.75
N PHE A 13 29.81 25.51 -33.35
CA PHE A 13 28.47 25.26 -32.84
C PHE A 13 28.61 24.61 -31.47
N ASP A 14 28.15 25.36 -30.48
CA ASP A 14 28.04 24.91 -29.09
C ASP A 14 26.88 23.90 -29.01
N GLU A 15 27.17 22.61 -29.18
CA GLU A 15 26.18 21.51 -29.20
C GLU A 15 25.55 21.19 -27.82
N ASN A 16 25.77 22.05 -26.81
CA ASN A 16 25.31 21.79 -25.43
C ASN A 16 24.47 22.92 -24.82
N ARG A 17 23.73 23.68 -25.62
CA ARG A 17 22.67 24.54 -25.11
C ARG A 17 21.31 24.05 -25.60
N THR A 18 20.73 23.08 -24.91
CA THR A 18 19.29 22.82 -24.99
C THR A 18 18.59 24.07 -24.44
N VAL A 19 18.20 24.98 -25.34
CA VAL A 19 17.34 26.10 -24.98
C VAL A 19 15.97 25.52 -24.60
N ARG A 20 15.69 25.38 -23.30
CA ARG A 20 14.34 25.10 -22.82
C ARG A 20 13.46 26.30 -23.21
N ILE A 21 12.70 26.16 -24.29
CA ILE A 21 11.63 27.12 -24.63
C ILE A 21 10.54 26.93 -23.58
N ARG A 22 10.53 27.80 -22.57
CA ARG A 22 9.41 27.90 -21.62
C ARG A 22 8.20 28.37 -22.39
N ASP A 23 7.26 27.47 -22.63
CA ASP A 23 5.93 27.88 -23.11
C ASP A 23 5.18 28.51 -21.93
N ASN A 24 5.17 29.83 -21.85
CA ASN A 24 4.56 30.66 -20.80
C ASN A 24 3.01 30.63 -20.82
N ARG A 25 2.37 29.65 -21.48
CA ARG A 25 0.91 29.58 -21.63
C ARG A 25 0.21 28.63 -20.67
N ARG A 26 0.93 28.03 -19.70
CA ARG A 26 0.26 27.22 -18.67
C ARG A 26 -0.35 28.13 -17.62
N GLN A 27 -1.65 27.97 -17.39
CA GLN A 27 -2.28 28.42 -16.15
C GLN A 27 -1.50 27.83 -14.98
N GLU A 28 -1.16 28.66 -13.97
CA GLU A 28 -0.49 28.17 -12.76
C GLU A 28 -1.27 26.97 -12.24
N ARG A 29 -0.60 25.83 -12.13
CA ARG A 29 -1.17 24.64 -11.48
C ARG A 29 -1.47 24.99 -10.03
N VAL A 30 -2.44 24.29 -9.49
CA VAL A 30 -2.90 24.46 -8.11
C VAL A 30 -1.74 24.36 -7.14
N ASN A 31 -1.69 25.25 -6.14
CA ASN A 31 -0.67 25.20 -5.07
C ASN A 31 -0.76 23.86 -4.32
N THR A 32 0.16 22.97 -4.63
CA THR A 32 0.23 21.59 -4.11
C THR A 32 0.98 21.53 -2.79
N LYS A 33 0.56 20.65 -1.87
CA LYS A 33 1.23 20.39 -0.59
C LYS A 33 1.26 18.91 -0.31
N VAL A 34 2.40 18.42 0.16
CA VAL A 34 2.64 17.03 0.57
C VAL A 34 3.10 17.05 2.03
N GLU A 35 2.44 16.27 2.88
CA GLU A 35 2.82 16.03 4.27
C GLU A 35 2.95 14.53 4.50
N VAL A 36 4.15 14.05 4.79
CA VAL A 36 4.42 12.65 5.11
C VAL A 36 4.23 12.46 6.60
N LEU A 37 3.38 11.51 6.99
CA LEU A 37 2.97 11.27 8.37
C LEU A 37 3.56 9.96 8.89
N ASP A 38 3.87 9.91 10.19
CA ASP A 38 4.22 8.68 10.92
C ASP A 38 5.31 7.84 10.23
N LYS A 39 6.40 8.47 9.86
CA LYS A 39 7.57 7.75 9.38
C LYS A 39 8.05 6.78 10.44
N ALA A 40 8.24 5.51 10.07
CA ALA A 40 8.92 4.56 10.93
C ALA A 40 10.36 5.01 11.15
N ASP A 41 10.82 4.97 12.40
CA ASP A 41 12.24 5.09 12.72
C ASP A 41 12.89 3.74 12.44
N ILE A 42 13.32 3.55 11.19
CA ILE A 42 13.84 2.28 10.70
C ILE A 42 15.28 2.13 11.18
N SER A 43 15.45 1.34 12.22
CA SER A 43 16.75 0.95 12.74
C SER A 43 17.50 0.04 11.75
N LYS A 44 18.83 0.22 11.71
CA LYS A 44 19.75 -0.69 10.98
C LYS A 44 20.27 -1.83 11.86
N ASP A 45 19.92 -1.84 13.14
CA ASP A 45 20.40 -2.81 14.10
C ASP A 45 19.72 -4.16 13.90
N GLU A 46 20.44 -5.24 14.23
CA GLU A 46 19.85 -6.56 14.31
C GLU A 46 18.73 -6.58 15.35
N LYS A 47 17.65 -7.30 15.06
CA LYS A 47 16.47 -7.38 15.92
C LYS A 47 16.44 -8.73 16.62
N ASP A 48 16.23 -8.67 17.93
CA ASP A 48 16.14 -9.83 18.80
C ASP A 48 14.68 -10.19 19.16
N VAL A 49 14.49 -11.30 19.86
CA VAL A 49 13.16 -11.76 20.32
C VAL A 49 12.38 -10.70 21.10
N PRO A 50 13.00 -9.91 22.01
CA PRO A 50 12.29 -8.83 22.71
C PRO A 50 11.62 -7.81 21.80
N GLU A 51 12.26 -7.42 20.69
CA GLU A 51 11.68 -6.45 19.75
C GLU A 51 10.44 -7.01 19.06
N PHE A 52 10.47 -8.30 18.67
CA PHE A 52 9.28 -8.99 18.14
C PHE A 52 8.16 -9.04 19.17
N LEU A 53 8.43 -9.39 20.42
CA LEU A 53 7.42 -9.40 21.48
C LEU A 53 6.83 -8.00 21.73
N ASN A 54 7.67 -6.97 21.71
CA ASN A 54 7.20 -5.59 21.85
C ASN A 54 6.29 -5.17 20.69
N ASN A 55 6.67 -5.51 19.46
CA ASN A 55 5.87 -5.22 18.27
C ASN A 55 4.50 -5.91 18.33
N TYR A 56 4.43 -7.19 18.73
CA TYR A 56 3.17 -7.91 18.94
C TYR A 56 2.31 -7.31 20.04
N ASN A 57 2.92 -6.96 21.16
CA ASN A 57 2.21 -6.30 22.25
C ASN A 57 1.64 -4.95 21.83
N ASP A 58 2.38 -4.20 21.02
CA ASP A 58 1.93 -2.91 20.47
C ASP A 58 0.77 -3.10 19.50
N ARG A 59 0.86 -4.07 18.57
CA ARG A 59 -0.24 -4.49 17.68
C ARG A 59 -1.52 -4.77 18.47
N TYR A 60 -1.41 -5.62 19.48
CA TYR A 60 -2.54 -5.98 20.33
C TYR A 60 -3.18 -4.75 20.99
N GLU A 61 -2.40 -3.87 21.60
CA GLU A 61 -2.94 -2.70 22.27
C GLU A 61 -3.55 -1.70 21.28
N GLN A 62 -2.91 -1.46 20.14
CA GLN A 62 -3.45 -0.56 19.13
C GLN A 62 -4.83 -1.05 18.62
N ILE A 63 -4.92 -2.31 18.20
CA ILE A 63 -6.16 -2.86 17.65
C ILE A 63 -7.21 -3.05 18.73
N LYS A 64 -6.84 -3.48 19.94
CA LYS A 64 -7.75 -3.53 21.10
C LYS A 64 -8.38 -2.16 21.38
N ASN A 65 -7.60 -1.08 21.32
CA ASN A 65 -8.12 0.26 21.52
C ASN A 65 -9.15 0.66 20.44
N LEU A 66 -8.97 0.19 19.19
CA LEU A 66 -9.95 0.38 18.11
C LEU A 66 -11.23 -0.44 18.39
N LEU A 67 -11.08 -1.70 18.79
CA LEU A 67 -12.20 -2.60 19.13
C LEU A 67 -13.03 -2.06 20.30
N LEU A 68 -12.40 -1.55 21.34
CA LEU A 68 -13.11 -1.00 22.52
C LEU A 68 -13.93 0.28 22.21
N ARG A 69 -13.70 0.91 21.06
CA ARG A 69 -14.57 1.99 20.56
C ARG A 69 -15.89 1.48 19.99
N ARG A 70 -15.95 0.20 19.60
CA ARG A 70 -17.16 -0.44 19.08
C ARG A 70 -18.18 -0.67 20.16
N MET A 71 -19.47 -0.44 19.85
CA MET A 71 -20.56 -0.62 20.82
C MET A 71 -20.63 -2.05 21.36
N GLU A 72 -20.37 -3.03 20.50
CA GLU A 72 -20.40 -4.45 20.79
C GLU A 72 -19.35 -4.87 21.83
N MET A 73 -18.25 -4.09 21.92
CA MET A 73 -17.09 -4.42 22.78
C MET A 73 -16.99 -3.58 24.05
N LYS A 74 -17.96 -2.73 24.36
CA LYS A 74 -17.93 -1.87 25.57
C LYS A 74 -17.92 -2.62 26.90
N SER A 75 -18.47 -3.84 26.91
CA SER A 75 -18.48 -4.73 28.07
C SER A 75 -17.30 -5.70 28.12
N ALA A 76 -16.34 -5.57 27.20
CA ALA A 76 -15.20 -6.49 27.13
C ALA A 76 -14.36 -6.45 28.40
N VAL A 77 -13.96 -7.65 28.84
CA VAL A 77 -13.09 -7.87 29.98
C VAL A 77 -11.82 -8.63 29.55
N SER A 78 -10.82 -8.75 30.44
CA SER A 78 -9.69 -9.64 30.18
C SER A 78 -10.12 -11.11 30.25
N ILE A 79 -9.43 -11.96 29.50
CA ILE A 79 -9.72 -13.40 29.43
C ILE A 79 -9.69 -14.03 30.83
N GLN A 80 -8.72 -13.70 31.66
CA GLN A 80 -8.65 -14.23 33.05
C GLN A 80 -9.92 -13.95 33.88
N ARG A 81 -10.68 -12.88 33.58
CA ARG A 81 -11.91 -12.57 34.29
C ARG A 81 -13.08 -13.47 33.93
N LEU A 82 -13.02 -14.16 32.77
CA LEU A 82 -14.04 -15.10 32.35
C LEU A 82 -14.16 -16.29 33.31
N SER A 83 -13.01 -16.78 33.86
CA SER A 83 -12.99 -17.90 34.82
C SER A 83 -13.77 -17.63 36.13
N ARG A 84 -14.20 -16.40 36.35
CA ARG A 84 -14.99 -15.97 37.53
C ARG A 84 -16.48 -15.79 37.23
N ARG A 85 -16.89 -16.08 35.99
CA ARG A 85 -18.29 -15.95 35.54
C ARG A 85 -18.96 -17.32 35.49
N ASP A 86 -20.26 -17.34 35.65
CA ASP A 86 -21.03 -18.55 35.55
C ASP A 86 -21.36 -18.92 34.10
N GLU A 87 -21.62 -20.21 33.87
CA GLU A 87 -22.11 -20.68 32.57
C GLU A 87 -23.40 -19.98 32.17
N GLY A 88 -23.51 -19.61 30.90
CA GLY A 88 -24.66 -18.91 30.35
C GLY A 88 -24.57 -17.38 30.45
N GLU A 89 -23.58 -16.83 31.18
CA GLU A 89 -23.37 -15.37 31.17
C GLU A 89 -22.83 -14.84 29.85
N ASP A 90 -23.21 -13.59 29.54
CA ASP A 90 -22.66 -12.85 28.40
C ASP A 90 -21.15 -12.69 28.56
N ALA A 91 -20.40 -13.05 27.53
CA ALA A 91 -18.96 -12.88 27.44
C ALA A 91 -18.60 -11.90 26.30
N ALA A 92 -17.71 -10.95 26.60
CA ALA A 92 -17.06 -10.11 25.59
C ALA A 92 -15.59 -9.98 25.93
N VAL A 93 -14.71 -10.34 24.97
CA VAL A 93 -13.25 -10.31 25.13
C VAL A 93 -12.59 -9.86 23.85
N VAL A 94 -11.35 -9.34 23.97
CA VAL A 94 -10.45 -9.07 22.84
C VAL A 94 -9.24 -9.99 22.98
N GLY A 95 -8.89 -10.69 21.91
CA GLY A 95 -7.73 -11.57 21.89
C GLY A 95 -7.02 -11.58 20.52
N ILE A 96 -5.76 -12.05 20.54
CA ILE A 96 -5.02 -12.46 19.36
C ILE A 96 -5.38 -13.93 19.09
N VAL A 97 -5.57 -14.27 17.83
CA VAL A 97 -5.82 -15.66 17.41
C VAL A 97 -4.51 -16.43 17.43
N ASN A 98 -4.40 -17.40 18.34
CA ASN A 98 -3.25 -18.29 18.47
C ASN A 98 -3.34 -19.49 17.52
N ASP A 99 -4.52 -20.14 17.48
CA ASP A 99 -4.76 -21.31 16.63
C ASP A 99 -6.24 -21.40 16.22
N LYS A 100 -6.52 -22.13 15.15
CA LYS A 100 -7.88 -22.46 14.74
C LYS A 100 -7.98 -23.82 14.05
N TYR A 101 -9.05 -24.56 14.33
CA TYR A 101 -9.32 -25.84 13.66
C TYR A 101 -10.81 -26.09 13.51
N SER A 102 -11.17 -26.81 12.44
CA SER A 102 -12.55 -27.17 12.17
C SER A 102 -12.97 -28.40 12.98
N THR A 103 -14.22 -28.43 13.40
CA THR A 103 -14.85 -29.59 14.04
C THR A 103 -15.52 -30.48 12.99
N SER A 104 -15.83 -31.73 13.36
CA SER A 104 -16.59 -32.65 12.49
C SER A 104 -18.00 -32.14 12.12
N SER A 105 -18.56 -31.18 12.88
CA SER A 105 -19.86 -30.56 12.60
C SER A 105 -19.74 -29.30 11.71
N GLY A 106 -18.57 -28.98 11.20
CA GLY A 106 -18.34 -27.79 10.35
C GLY A 106 -18.21 -26.47 11.11
N LYS A 107 -18.26 -26.48 12.45
CA LYS A 107 -17.93 -25.32 13.27
C LYS A 107 -16.41 -25.20 13.43
N TRP A 108 -15.96 -24.05 13.93
CA TRP A 108 -14.54 -23.78 14.17
C TRP A 108 -14.29 -23.53 15.65
N ILE A 109 -13.28 -24.17 16.19
CA ILE A 109 -12.69 -23.80 17.47
C ILE A 109 -11.51 -22.88 17.18
N ILE A 110 -11.51 -21.73 17.84
CA ILE A 110 -10.49 -20.69 17.72
C ILE A 110 -9.93 -20.50 19.13
N GLU A 111 -8.62 -20.63 19.25
CA GLU A 111 -7.92 -20.32 20.48
C GLU A 111 -7.45 -18.87 20.42
N ILE A 112 -7.89 -18.07 21.36
CA ILE A 112 -7.51 -16.67 21.49
C ILE A 112 -6.74 -16.44 22.78
N GLU A 113 -5.81 -15.50 22.77
CA GLU A 113 -5.05 -15.11 23.94
C GLU A 113 -5.07 -13.59 24.16
N ASP A 114 -4.97 -13.18 25.41
CA ASP A 114 -4.61 -11.82 25.78
C ASP A 114 -3.40 -11.85 26.74
N LYS A 115 -3.00 -10.70 27.26
CA LYS A 115 -1.87 -10.61 28.20
C LYS A 115 -2.12 -11.34 29.53
N THR A 116 -3.29 -11.91 29.76
CA THR A 116 -3.69 -12.50 31.06
C THR A 116 -3.92 -14.00 30.99
N ASP A 117 -4.40 -14.53 29.88
CA ASP A 117 -4.71 -15.96 29.72
C ASP A 117 -5.07 -16.29 28.25
N THR A 118 -5.36 -17.58 28.00
CA THR A 118 -5.90 -18.10 26.74
C THR A 118 -7.33 -18.62 26.92
N PHE A 119 -8.14 -18.59 25.85
CA PHE A 119 -9.49 -19.10 25.91
C PHE A 119 -9.98 -19.63 24.56
N LYS A 120 -10.90 -20.61 24.59
CA LYS A 120 -11.47 -21.18 23.38
C LYS A 120 -12.75 -20.48 22.98
N VAL A 121 -12.96 -20.37 21.67
CA VAL A 121 -14.15 -19.78 21.05
C VAL A 121 -14.70 -20.75 20.04
N LEU A 122 -15.98 -21.08 20.12
CA LEU A 122 -16.69 -21.84 19.09
C LEU A 122 -17.43 -20.87 18.17
N ALA A 123 -16.98 -20.78 16.95
CA ALA A 123 -17.57 -19.96 15.89
C ALA A 123 -18.30 -20.81 14.84
N ASN A 124 -19.25 -20.21 14.13
CA ASN A 124 -19.86 -20.84 12.97
C ASN A 124 -18.87 -20.96 11.81
N GLN A 125 -19.22 -21.79 10.82
CA GLN A 125 -18.35 -22.06 9.66
C GLN A 125 -17.91 -20.78 8.94
N ARG A 126 -18.87 -19.92 8.61
CA ARG A 126 -18.61 -18.70 7.83
C ARG A 126 -17.61 -17.75 8.50
N GLU A 127 -17.74 -17.56 9.81
CA GLU A 127 -16.80 -16.69 10.55
C GLU A 127 -15.43 -17.38 10.71
N GLY A 128 -15.41 -18.68 11.06
CA GLY A 128 -14.18 -19.41 11.28
C GLY A 128 -13.29 -19.54 10.04
N GLU A 129 -13.88 -19.70 8.85
CA GLU A 129 -13.17 -19.74 7.57
C GLU A 129 -12.46 -18.41 7.26
N ARG A 130 -12.97 -17.30 7.77
CA ARG A 130 -12.44 -15.95 7.51
C ARG A 130 -11.48 -15.42 8.58
N ILE A 131 -11.35 -16.13 9.70
CA ILE A 131 -10.37 -15.79 10.73
C ILE A 131 -8.99 -16.26 10.26
N VAL A 132 -7.96 -15.44 10.49
CA VAL A 132 -6.57 -15.80 10.20
C VAL A 132 -5.76 -15.83 11.49
N PRO A 133 -4.67 -16.62 11.57
CA PRO A 133 -3.77 -16.57 12.70
C PRO A 133 -3.23 -15.17 12.96
N ASP A 134 -2.90 -14.87 14.19
CA ASP A 134 -2.32 -13.60 14.68
C ASP A 134 -3.20 -12.36 14.49
N GLU A 135 -4.42 -12.47 13.91
CA GLU A 135 -5.31 -11.33 13.89
C GLU A 135 -5.83 -11.00 15.31
N VAL A 136 -5.98 -9.73 15.61
CA VAL A 136 -6.60 -9.26 16.83
C VAL A 136 -8.09 -9.01 16.57
N LEU A 137 -8.95 -9.71 17.31
CA LEU A 137 -10.39 -9.62 17.14
C LEU A 137 -11.12 -9.55 18.49
N GLY A 138 -12.36 -9.05 18.43
CA GLY A 138 -13.30 -9.13 19.53
C GLY A 138 -14.22 -10.34 19.39
N VAL A 139 -14.54 -10.96 20.49
CA VAL A 139 -15.54 -12.03 20.56
C VAL A 139 -16.65 -11.62 21.50
N ARG A 140 -17.89 -11.79 21.07
CA ARG A 140 -19.07 -11.66 21.92
C ARG A 140 -19.92 -12.91 21.80
N GLY A 141 -20.41 -13.42 22.93
CA GLY A 141 -21.22 -14.62 22.96
C GLY A 141 -21.60 -15.00 24.38
N SER A 142 -21.96 -16.24 24.59
CA SER A 142 -22.29 -16.81 25.90
C SER A 142 -21.20 -17.76 26.38
N LEU A 143 -20.95 -17.76 27.68
CA LEU A 143 -19.95 -18.63 28.31
C LEU A 143 -20.51 -20.05 28.49
N GLY A 144 -19.73 -21.05 28.09
CA GLY A 144 -20.04 -22.48 28.26
C GLY A 144 -18.90 -23.22 28.97
N GLY A 145 -18.64 -22.86 30.23
CA GLY A 145 -17.50 -23.39 30.98
C GLY A 145 -16.17 -22.84 30.47
N ASP A 146 -15.39 -23.65 29.75
CA ASP A 146 -14.07 -23.33 29.21
C ASP A 146 -14.11 -22.87 27.75
N ILE A 147 -15.29 -22.53 27.21
CA ILE A 147 -15.46 -22.09 25.83
C ILE A 147 -16.47 -20.94 25.74
N ILE A 148 -16.26 -20.00 24.82
CA ILE A 148 -17.27 -19.01 24.43
C ILE A 148 -18.01 -19.53 23.20
N TYR A 149 -19.32 -19.63 23.26
CA TYR A 149 -20.18 -19.80 22.08
C TYR A 149 -20.38 -18.45 21.42
N ALA A 150 -19.61 -18.19 20.34
CA ALA A 150 -19.59 -16.88 19.70
C ALA A 150 -20.92 -16.60 18.96
N ASP A 151 -21.59 -15.51 19.34
CA ASP A 151 -22.66 -14.91 18.56
C ASP A 151 -22.12 -13.98 17.48
N HIS A 152 -21.04 -13.25 17.82
CA HIS A 152 -20.40 -12.28 16.94
C HIS A 152 -18.87 -12.30 17.08
N ILE A 153 -18.19 -12.37 15.93
CA ILE A 153 -16.78 -12.03 15.79
C ILE A 153 -16.71 -10.57 15.34
N VAL A 154 -16.06 -9.73 16.13
CA VAL A 154 -16.02 -8.28 15.94
C VAL A 154 -14.63 -7.89 15.46
N ARG A 155 -14.55 -7.34 14.25
CA ARG A 155 -13.33 -6.71 13.72
C ARG A 155 -13.35 -5.20 14.02
N PRO A 156 -12.17 -4.55 14.16
CA PRO A 156 -12.12 -3.11 14.47
C PRO A 156 -12.83 -2.28 13.42
N ASP A 157 -12.64 -2.63 12.14
CA ASP A 157 -13.29 -2.02 10.98
C ASP A 157 -13.18 -0.48 10.96
N LEU A 158 -13.57 0.12 9.85
CA LEU A 158 -13.69 1.57 9.73
C LEU A 158 -15.04 2.05 10.29
N PRO A 159 -15.11 3.22 10.92
CA PRO A 159 -16.38 3.85 11.24
C PRO A 159 -17.10 4.25 9.95
N ILE A 160 -18.41 4.40 10.01
CA ILE A 160 -19.18 5.03 8.94
C ILE A 160 -19.01 6.53 9.11
N PRO A 161 -18.41 7.25 8.13
CA PRO A 161 -18.21 8.69 8.26
C PRO A 161 -19.52 9.46 8.05
N ASP A 162 -19.65 10.62 8.69
CA ASP A 162 -20.78 11.54 8.49
C ASP A 162 -20.78 12.16 7.09
N GLY A 163 -19.68 12.08 6.34
CA GLY A 163 -19.49 12.54 4.99
C GLY A 163 -18.09 12.22 4.46
N VAL A 164 -17.91 12.35 3.16
CA VAL A 164 -16.61 12.12 2.51
C VAL A 164 -15.75 13.37 2.63
N ASN A 165 -14.51 13.20 3.10
CA ASN A 165 -13.54 14.29 3.20
C ASN A 165 -13.16 14.77 1.79
N THR A 166 -13.22 16.07 1.55
CA THR A 166 -12.97 16.70 0.24
C THR A 166 -12.17 17.98 0.40
N THR A 167 -11.64 18.51 -0.70
CA THR A 167 -10.98 19.81 -0.74
C THR A 167 -11.85 20.86 -1.45
N ASN A 168 -11.64 22.13 -1.14
CA ASN A 168 -12.38 23.22 -1.80
C ASN A 168 -11.89 23.50 -3.23
N GLN A 169 -10.66 23.15 -3.54
CA GLN A 169 -10.02 23.40 -4.83
C GLN A 169 -10.17 22.20 -5.76
N LYS A 170 -10.30 22.46 -7.04
CA LYS A 170 -10.32 21.41 -8.06
C LYS A 170 -8.88 20.99 -8.34
N VAL A 171 -8.51 19.87 -7.79
CA VAL A 171 -7.20 19.21 -7.99
C VAL A 171 -7.42 17.71 -8.04
N LYS A 172 -6.64 17.04 -8.86
CA LYS A 172 -6.67 15.58 -9.02
C LYS A 172 -5.34 14.97 -8.63
N ALA A 173 -5.40 13.72 -8.17
CA ALA A 173 -4.26 12.83 -8.09
C ALA A 173 -4.41 11.69 -9.10
N ALA A 174 -3.31 11.32 -9.75
CA ALA A 174 -3.18 10.14 -10.58
C ALA A 174 -2.51 9.02 -9.76
N TYR A 175 -3.01 7.80 -9.89
CA TYR A 175 -2.50 6.62 -9.20
C TYR A 175 -2.02 5.61 -10.24
N ILE A 176 -0.77 5.19 -10.13
CA ILE A 176 -0.12 4.15 -10.95
C ILE A 176 0.83 3.34 -10.05
N SER A 177 1.19 2.14 -10.46
CA SER A 177 2.17 1.29 -9.76
C SER A 177 2.83 0.33 -10.73
N ASP A 178 3.76 -0.48 -10.24
CA ASP A 178 4.29 -1.65 -10.95
C ASP A 178 4.79 -1.29 -12.35
N LEU A 179 5.73 -0.35 -12.40
CA LEU A 179 6.34 0.09 -13.66
C LEU A 179 7.30 -0.96 -14.21
N HIS A 180 7.97 -1.71 -13.32
CA HIS A 180 8.93 -2.75 -13.63
C HIS A 180 9.96 -2.31 -14.70
N LEU A 181 10.51 -1.10 -14.52
CA LEU A 181 11.51 -0.57 -15.44
C LEU A 181 12.74 -1.48 -15.48
N GLY A 182 13.12 -1.90 -16.66
CA GLY A 182 14.21 -2.85 -16.86
C GLY A 182 13.76 -4.25 -17.26
N SER A 183 12.48 -4.60 -17.15
CA SER A 183 11.92 -5.82 -17.71
C SER A 183 11.79 -5.74 -19.23
N GLU A 184 11.84 -6.90 -19.91
CA GLU A 184 11.50 -7.01 -21.34
C GLU A 184 10.02 -6.71 -21.58
N ASP A 185 9.17 -7.06 -20.61
CA ASP A 185 7.72 -6.90 -20.66
C ASP A 185 7.23 -5.49 -20.30
N THR A 186 8.12 -4.55 -19.93
CA THR A 186 7.74 -3.17 -19.62
C THR A 186 7.14 -2.48 -20.85
N LEU A 187 5.96 -1.89 -20.69
CA LEU A 187 5.22 -1.19 -21.75
C LEU A 187 5.66 0.28 -21.87
N TYR A 188 6.92 0.48 -22.26
CA TYR A 188 7.56 1.82 -22.37
C TYR A 188 6.74 2.81 -23.18
N ASP A 189 6.13 2.38 -24.28
CA ASP A 189 5.30 3.25 -25.15
C ASP A 189 4.07 3.79 -24.41
N ARG A 190 3.43 2.97 -23.58
CA ARG A 190 2.28 3.37 -22.77
C ARG A 190 2.70 4.35 -21.68
N PHE A 191 3.82 4.08 -21.05
CA PHE A 191 4.40 4.92 -20.02
C PHE A 191 4.83 6.30 -20.57
N ASP A 192 5.45 6.35 -21.75
CA ASP A 192 5.76 7.60 -22.43
C ASP A 192 4.52 8.37 -22.90
N ARG A 193 3.45 7.69 -23.33
CA ARG A 193 2.16 8.32 -23.65
C ARG A 193 1.54 8.97 -22.42
N PHE A 194 1.61 8.30 -21.27
CA PHE A 194 1.15 8.85 -20.00
C PHE A 194 1.93 10.13 -19.62
N ALA A 195 3.27 10.12 -19.72
CA ALA A 195 4.08 11.32 -19.49
C ALA A 195 3.71 12.48 -20.43
N LYS A 196 3.47 12.20 -21.72
CA LYS A 196 2.99 13.20 -22.69
C LYS A 196 1.63 13.76 -22.32
N TRP A 197 0.71 12.88 -21.86
CA TRP A 197 -0.61 13.30 -21.40
C TRP A 197 -0.52 14.19 -20.16
N LEU A 198 0.31 13.86 -19.18
CA LEU A 198 0.57 14.69 -17.99
C LEU A 198 1.08 16.10 -18.35
N ASN A 199 1.75 16.24 -19.49
CA ASN A 199 2.23 17.51 -20.01
C ASN A 199 1.17 18.27 -20.83
N SER A 200 0.00 17.71 -21.09
CA SER A 200 -1.07 18.33 -21.89
C SER A 200 -2.01 19.18 -21.04
N ASP A 201 -2.80 20.03 -21.70
CA ASP A 201 -3.87 20.83 -21.07
C ASP A 201 -4.95 19.95 -20.42
N GLN A 202 -5.14 18.72 -20.90
CA GLN A 202 -6.11 17.77 -20.33
C GLN A 202 -5.76 17.34 -18.90
N ALA A 203 -4.49 17.42 -18.52
CA ALA A 203 -3.96 17.09 -17.19
C ALA A 203 -3.66 18.33 -16.34
N SER A 204 -4.11 19.53 -16.75
CA SER A 204 -3.79 20.79 -16.06
C SER A 204 -4.27 20.85 -14.60
N ASP A 205 -5.29 20.07 -14.24
CA ASP A 205 -5.80 19.94 -12.88
C ASP A 205 -5.22 18.73 -12.09
N VAL A 206 -4.28 17.97 -12.68
CA VAL A 206 -3.55 16.90 -11.99
C VAL A 206 -2.35 17.49 -11.27
N GLY A 207 -2.39 17.55 -9.95
CA GLY A 207 -1.34 18.09 -9.11
C GLY A 207 -0.46 17.04 -8.44
N TYR A 208 -0.90 15.78 -8.44
CA TYR A 208 -0.23 14.68 -7.74
C TYR A 208 -0.16 13.43 -8.59
N LEU A 209 0.96 12.72 -8.47
CA LEU A 209 1.17 11.36 -8.98
C LEU A 209 1.60 10.49 -7.80
N VAL A 210 0.83 9.45 -7.49
CA VAL A 210 1.04 8.53 -6.37
C VAL A 210 1.41 7.16 -6.91
N MET A 211 2.54 6.63 -6.45
CA MET A 211 3.15 5.40 -6.97
C MET A 211 3.49 4.44 -5.82
N PRO A 212 2.60 3.50 -5.46
CA PRO A 212 2.82 2.53 -4.39
C PRO A 212 3.63 1.31 -4.85
N GLY A 213 4.91 1.50 -5.19
CA GLY A 213 5.90 0.44 -5.32
C GLY A 213 6.18 -0.09 -6.73
N ASP A 214 7.18 -0.95 -6.78
CA ASP A 214 7.73 -1.64 -7.94
C ASP A 214 8.04 -0.71 -9.12
N VAL A 215 8.90 0.28 -8.82
CA VAL A 215 9.40 1.24 -9.80
C VAL A 215 10.28 0.55 -10.83
N VAL A 216 11.09 -0.42 -10.40
CA VAL A 216 12.02 -1.19 -11.24
C VAL A 216 11.69 -2.67 -11.19
N GLU A 217 12.19 -3.42 -12.17
CA GLU A 217 12.10 -4.90 -12.17
C GLU A 217 13.00 -5.52 -11.10
N GLY A 218 14.05 -4.82 -10.70
CA GLY A 218 15.06 -5.38 -9.82
C GLY A 218 16.06 -6.26 -10.55
N VAL A 219 17.01 -6.82 -9.81
CA VAL A 219 18.01 -7.77 -10.31
C VAL A 219 18.24 -8.85 -9.26
N GLY A 220 17.96 -10.11 -9.61
CA GLY A 220 18.12 -11.24 -8.68
C GLY A 220 16.97 -11.38 -7.70
N VAL A 221 15.79 -10.89 -8.02
CA VAL A 221 14.58 -10.96 -7.19
C VAL A 221 14.05 -12.40 -7.12
N TYR A 222 14.11 -13.14 -8.24
CA TYR A 222 13.70 -14.53 -8.32
C TYR A 222 14.60 -15.35 -9.25
N PRO A 223 14.63 -16.70 -9.10
CA PRO A 223 15.46 -17.56 -9.93
C PRO A 223 15.08 -17.47 -11.42
N GLY A 224 16.07 -17.26 -12.30
CA GLY A 224 15.88 -17.17 -13.75
C GLY A 224 15.52 -15.78 -14.27
N GLN A 225 15.29 -14.80 -13.41
CA GLN A 225 14.91 -13.43 -13.79
C GLN A 225 15.85 -12.78 -14.82
N GLN A 226 17.14 -13.11 -14.78
CA GLN A 226 18.13 -12.54 -15.68
C GLN A 226 17.81 -12.72 -17.18
N ASP A 227 17.05 -13.74 -17.52
CA ASP A 227 16.63 -14.04 -18.90
C ASP A 227 15.43 -13.17 -19.34
N GLU A 228 14.75 -12.52 -18.38
CA GLU A 228 13.60 -11.65 -18.58
C GLU A 228 13.96 -10.15 -18.43
N LEU A 229 15.26 -9.85 -18.18
CA LEU A 229 15.74 -8.49 -18.00
C LEU A 229 16.27 -7.87 -19.31
N LYS A 230 15.64 -6.78 -19.74
CA LYS A 230 16.16 -5.91 -20.79
C LYS A 230 17.37 -5.10 -20.30
N VAL A 231 17.39 -4.73 -19.00
CA VAL A 231 18.45 -3.98 -18.35
C VAL A 231 18.88 -4.71 -17.10
N ASN A 232 19.98 -5.46 -17.18
CA ASN A 232 20.55 -6.23 -16.06
C ASN A 232 21.53 -5.39 -15.23
N ASP A 233 21.08 -4.22 -14.76
CA ASP A 233 21.85 -3.32 -13.91
C ASP A 233 20.85 -2.44 -13.14
N ILE A 234 20.75 -2.65 -11.83
CA ILE A 234 19.78 -1.99 -10.97
C ILE A 234 19.88 -0.46 -10.98
N TYR A 235 21.10 0.09 -11.03
CA TYR A 235 21.30 1.54 -11.07
C TYR A 235 20.86 2.13 -12.41
N LYS A 236 21.01 1.39 -13.50
CA LYS A 236 20.48 1.81 -14.81
C LYS A 236 18.97 1.75 -14.86
N GLN A 237 18.34 0.77 -14.18
CA GLN A 237 16.89 0.71 -14.06
C GLN A 237 16.37 1.96 -13.32
N TYR A 238 16.94 2.33 -12.18
CA TYR A 238 16.56 3.56 -11.46
C TYR A 238 16.87 4.84 -12.27
N LYS A 239 17.98 4.85 -13.00
CA LYS A 239 18.25 5.97 -13.91
C LYS A 239 17.16 6.14 -14.98
N MET A 240 16.57 5.05 -15.47
CA MET A 240 15.46 5.15 -16.43
C MET A 240 14.26 5.87 -15.80
N PHE A 241 13.99 5.64 -14.51
CA PHE A 241 12.97 6.39 -13.79
C PHE A 241 13.31 7.87 -13.67
N GLU A 242 14.56 8.21 -13.30
CA GLU A 242 15.00 9.61 -13.22
C GLU A 242 14.87 10.33 -14.57
N ASP A 243 15.32 9.68 -15.65
CA ASP A 243 15.23 10.22 -17.01
C ASP A 243 13.76 10.40 -17.47
N TRP A 244 12.85 9.58 -16.95
CA TRP A 244 11.41 9.73 -17.18
C TRP A 244 10.81 10.85 -16.31
N ALA A 245 11.18 10.92 -15.03
CA ALA A 245 10.71 11.95 -14.10
C ALA A 245 11.08 13.37 -14.55
N GLU A 246 12.23 13.54 -15.23
CA GLU A 246 12.63 14.81 -15.86
C GLU A 246 11.65 15.30 -16.94
N LYS A 247 10.90 14.37 -17.55
CA LYS A 247 9.90 14.71 -18.59
C LYS A 247 8.59 15.19 -17.98
N LEU A 248 8.38 14.99 -16.66
CA LEU A 248 7.15 15.36 -15.98
C LEU A 248 7.09 16.87 -15.72
N PRO A 249 5.89 17.44 -15.56
CA PRO A 249 5.74 18.84 -15.18
C PRO A 249 6.41 19.13 -13.83
N GLU A 250 7.17 20.22 -13.72
CA GLU A 250 7.89 20.64 -12.51
C GLU A 250 6.97 20.89 -11.29
N ASP A 251 5.72 21.24 -11.55
CA ASP A 251 4.70 21.52 -10.53
C ASP A 251 3.86 20.30 -10.11
N LEU A 252 4.04 19.14 -10.78
CA LEU A 252 3.44 17.88 -10.40
C LEU A 252 4.19 17.27 -9.22
N GLN A 253 3.53 17.04 -8.09
CA GLN A 253 4.12 16.34 -6.96
C GLN A 253 4.08 14.83 -7.19
N VAL A 254 5.22 14.17 -7.16
CA VAL A 254 5.37 12.71 -7.38
C VAL A 254 5.72 12.06 -6.05
N ILE A 255 4.89 11.13 -5.58
CA ILE A 255 5.08 10.42 -4.33
C ILE A 255 5.35 8.96 -4.65
N VAL A 256 6.49 8.44 -4.23
CA VAL A 256 6.97 7.10 -4.57
C VAL A 256 7.31 6.34 -3.30
N SER A 257 6.70 5.18 -3.09
CA SER A 257 7.13 4.19 -2.10
C SER A 257 7.79 3.00 -2.80
N PRO A 258 8.60 2.19 -2.11
CA PRO A 258 9.13 0.95 -2.67
C PRO A 258 8.08 -0.16 -2.72
N GLY A 259 8.35 -1.18 -3.55
CA GLY A 259 7.70 -2.48 -3.55
C GLY A 259 8.70 -3.61 -3.29
N ASN A 260 8.31 -4.85 -3.60
CA ASN A 260 9.15 -6.02 -3.35
C ASN A 260 10.23 -6.24 -4.43
N HIS A 261 10.13 -5.62 -5.59
CA HIS A 261 11.16 -5.62 -6.62
C HIS A 261 12.22 -4.52 -6.45
N ASP A 262 11.90 -3.49 -5.66
CA ASP A 262 12.81 -2.37 -5.42
C ASP A 262 13.98 -2.73 -4.49
N ILE A 263 15.12 -2.02 -4.61
CA ILE A 263 16.35 -2.30 -3.85
C ILE A 263 16.27 -1.80 -2.39
N VAL A 264 15.34 -2.39 -1.65
CA VAL A 264 15.19 -2.19 -0.21
C VAL A 264 15.08 -3.57 0.48
N ARG A 265 15.10 -3.59 1.82
CA ARG A 265 14.81 -4.84 2.52
C ARG A 265 13.37 -5.29 2.20
N LEU A 266 13.17 -6.60 2.03
CA LEU A 266 11.83 -7.17 1.85
C LEU A 266 10.99 -7.08 3.13
N ALA A 267 11.64 -7.08 4.30
CA ALA A 267 10.95 -6.99 5.58
C ALA A 267 10.25 -5.64 5.75
N GLU A 268 8.96 -5.68 6.07
CA GLU A 268 8.13 -4.51 6.30
C GLU A 268 8.15 -4.06 7.77
N PRO A 269 8.07 -2.75 8.05
CA PRO A 269 8.01 -1.66 7.09
C PRO A 269 9.30 -1.48 6.29
N GLN A 270 9.17 -1.19 4.99
CA GLN A 270 10.30 -0.95 4.11
C GLN A 270 10.76 0.52 4.21
N PRO A 271 12.07 0.79 4.23
CA PRO A 271 12.59 2.16 4.17
C PRO A 271 12.25 2.82 2.83
N ALA A 272 12.24 4.14 2.80
CA ALA A 272 12.20 4.87 1.54
C ALA A 272 13.44 4.55 0.70
N LEU A 273 13.28 4.59 -0.62
CA LEU A 273 14.39 4.45 -1.56
C LEU A 273 15.47 5.50 -1.28
N GLY A 274 16.72 5.10 -1.29
CA GLY A 274 17.84 5.93 -0.89
C GLY A 274 18.42 6.77 -2.04
N LYS A 275 19.20 7.79 -1.68
CA LYS A 275 19.94 8.61 -2.66
C LYS A 275 21.08 7.87 -3.36
N ASP A 276 21.50 6.75 -2.80
CA ASP A 276 22.51 5.85 -3.37
C ASP A 276 22.01 5.18 -4.66
N VAL A 277 20.71 4.92 -4.76
CA VAL A 277 20.07 4.37 -5.97
C VAL A 277 19.46 5.45 -6.86
N PHE A 278 19.09 6.59 -6.29
CA PHE A 278 18.60 7.78 -7.00
C PHE A 278 19.56 8.96 -6.82
N PRO A 279 20.74 8.97 -7.46
CA PRO A 279 21.75 10.02 -7.24
C PRO A 279 21.27 11.42 -7.66
N ARG A 280 20.37 11.51 -8.64
CA ARG A 280 19.83 12.76 -9.17
C ARG A 280 18.52 13.17 -8.51
N ILE A 281 17.94 12.33 -7.63
CA ILE A 281 16.63 12.61 -7.01
C ILE A 281 16.62 13.91 -6.20
N SER A 282 17.79 14.33 -5.67
CA SER A 282 17.94 15.61 -4.98
C SER A 282 17.78 16.83 -5.88
N ASP A 283 17.85 16.66 -7.19
CA ASP A 283 17.67 17.73 -8.18
C ASP A 283 16.17 17.97 -8.45
N PHE A 284 15.30 17.04 -8.00
CA PHE A 284 13.86 17.11 -8.15
C PHE A 284 13.20 17.61 -6.87
N ASN A 285 12.76 18.86 -6.85
CA ASN A 285 12.07 19.44 -5.67
C ASN A 285 10.64 18.93 -5.49
N ASN A 286 10.11 18.19 -6.46
CA ASN A 286 8.74 17.72 -6.54
C ASN A 286 8.59 16.20 -6.44
N VAL A 287 9.68 15.46 -6.19
CA VAL A 287 9.66 14.01 -5.97
C VAL A 287 9.88 13.71 -4.49
N HIS A 288 8.94 12.96 -3.91
CA HIS A 288 8.91 12.57 -2.51
C HIS A 288 9.06 11.05 -2.39
N LEU A 289 10.23 10.60 -1.94
CA LEU A 289 10.45 9.19 -1.62
C LEU A 289 9.94 8.91 -0.21
N VAL A 290 9.03 7.94 -0.08
CA VAL A 290 8.37 7.59 1.18
C VAL A 290 8.55 6.11 1.48
N GLN A 291 8.24 5.70 2.70
CA GLN A 291 8.32 4.31 3.17
C GLN A 291 7.15 3.46 2.63
N ASN A 292 7.21 2.16 2.81
CA ASN A 292 6.10 1.24 2.58
C ASN A 292 5.86 0.38 3.84
N PRO A 293 4.67 0.49 4.49
CA PRO A 293 3.56 1.40 4.15
C PRO A 293 3.82 2.85 4.56
N GLN A 294 3.04 3.80 3.99
CA GLN A 294 3.15 5.21 4.35
C GLN A 294 1.82 5.95 4.29
N TYR A 295 1.51 6.71 5.33
CA TYR A 295 0.46 7.72 5.29
C TYR A 295 0.99 9.04 4.72
N VAL A 296 0.34 9.55 3.68
CA VAL A 296 0.68 10.82 3.03
C VAL A 296 -0.56 11.69 2.90
N ARG A 297 -0.52 12.91 3.42
CA ARG A 297 -1.57 13.89 3.27
C ARG A 297 -1.28 14.78 2.08
N LEU A 298 -2.19 14.79 1.13
CA LEU A 298 -2.09 15.59 -0.08
C LEU A 298 -3.04 16.78 -0.03
N HIS A 299 -2.63 17.90 -0.62
CA HIS A 299 -3.41 19.13 -0.76
C HIS A 299 -3.86 19.76 0.56
N GLY A 300 -3.06 19.58 1.59
CA GLY A 300 -3.32 20.16 2.92
C GLY A 300 -2.23 19.79 3.91
N ILE A 301 -2.36 20.35 5.12
CA ILE A 301 -1.48 20.08 6.25
C ILE A 301 -2.30 19.89 7.52
N ARG A 302 -1.76 19.12 8.49
CA ARG A 302 -2.42 18.76 9.76
C ARG A 302 -3.73 17.97 9.49
N SER A 303 -4.88 18.47 9.91
CA SER A 303 -6.18 17.80 9.74
C SER A 303 -6.91 18.13 8.43
N LYS A 304 -6.32 18.98 7.58
CA LYS A 304 -6.89 19.37 6.29
C LYS A 304 -6.18 18.65 5.16
N GLY A 305 -6.87 18.39 4.05
CA GLY A 305 -6.35 17.66 2.89
C GLY A 305 -6.78 16.19 2.87
N ILE A 306 -6.37 15.47 1.84
CA ILE A 306 -6.75 14.08 1.57
C ILE A 306 -5.66 13.14 2.12
N LEU A 307 -6.05 12.28 3.05
CA LEU A 307 -5.14 11.30 3.67
C LEU A 307 -5.07 10.04 2.81
N ASN A 308 -3.90 9.79 2.26
CA ASN A 308 -3.61 8.58 1.49
C ASN A 308 -2.85 7.58 2.36
N LEU A 309 -3.25 6.32 2.34
CA LEU A 309 -2.45 5.19 2.76
C LEU A 309 -1.89 4.52 1.51
N MET A 310 -0.58 4.57 1.36
CA MET A 310 0.16 3.85 0.33
C MET A 310 0.69 2.56 0.95
N TYR A 311 0.34 1.42 0.37
CA TYR A 311 0.84 0.11 0.73
C TYR A 311 1.00 -0.73 -0.53
N HIS A 312 2.20 -1.20 -0.83
CA HIS A 312 2.45 -1.91 -2.08
C HIS A 312 1.58 -3.15 -2.24
N GLY A 313 1.47 -3.98 -1.18
CA GLY A 313 0.58 -5.15 -1.19
C GLY A 313 1.30 -6.49 -1.07
N TYR A 314 2.56 -6.52 -0.65
CA TYR A 314 3.34 -7.76 -0.57
C TYR A 314 2.70 -8.87 0.30
N SER A 315 1.87 -8.53 1.28
CA SER A 315 1.13 -9.49 2.11
C SER A 315 -0.13 -10.06 1.45
N PHE A 316 -0.55 -9.55 0.29
CA PHE A 316 -1.84 -9.90 -0.29
C PHE A 316 -1.92 -11.38 -0.69
N ASP A 317 -0.86 -11.93 -1.29
CA ASP A 317 -0.83 -13.33 -1.73
C ASP A 317 -1.13 -14.29 -0.58
N ASP A 318 -0.40 -14.14 0.51
CA ASP A 318 -0.57 -14.94 1.71
C ASP A 318 -1.95 -14.78 2.35
N HIS A 319 -2.46 -13.52 2.42
CA HIS A 319 -3.76 -13.25 2.97
C HIS A 319 -4.89 -13.87 2.12
N VAL A 320 -4.74 -13.82 0.80
CA VAL A 320 -5.65 -14.47 -0.15
C VAL A 320 -5.63 -15.98 0.01
N ASP A 321 -4.44 -16.58 0.17
CA ASP A 321 -4.31 -18.04 0.32
C ASP A 321 -4.97 -18.59 1.60
N GLN A 322 -5.09 -17.78 2.64
CA GLN A 322 -5.69 -18.18 3.90
C GLN A 322 -7.22 -18.12 3.91
N ILE A 323 -7.85 -17.38 2.99
CA ILE A 323 -9.29 -17.12 2.97
C ILE A 323 -9.88 -17.57 1.63
N GLN A 324 -10.68 -18.63 1.64
CA GLN A 324 -11.23 -19.22 0.42
C GLN A 324 -11.98 -18.20 -0.45
N ASP A 325 -12.86 -17.39 0.13
CA ASP A 325 -13.61 -16.36 -0.61
C ASP A 325 -12.72 -15.35 -1.35
N LEU A 326 -11.53 -15.04 -0.80
CA LEU A 326 -10.57 -14.15 -1.43
C LEU A 326 -9.80 -14.85 -2.54
N ARG A 327 -9.44 -16.12 -2.33
CA ARG A 327 -8.72 -16.94 -3.32
C ARG A 327 -9.46 -17.04 -4.65
N GLU A 328 -10.78 -17.04 -4.61
CA GLU A 328 -11.63 -17.13 -5.80
C GLU A 328 -11.74 -15.82 -6.58
N LYS A 329 -11.41 -14.67 -5.97
CA LYS A 329 -11.76 -13.34 -6.54
C LYS A 329 -10.63 -12.33 -6.57
N ALA A 330 -9.73 -12.37 -5.58
CA ALA A 330 -8.89 -11.23 -5.29
C ALA A 330 -7.85 -10.91 -6.37
N TYR A 331 -7.44 -11.89 -7.16
CA TYR A 331 -6.51 -11.65 -8.25
C TYR A 331 -7.13 -10.87 -9.42
N ASP A 332 -8.40 -11.10 -9.71
CA ASP A 332 -9.16 -10.34 -10.72
C ASP A 332 -9.76 -9.05 -10.11
N GLU A 333 -10.10 -9.09 -8.82
CA GLU A 333 -10.79 -8.03 -8.09
C GLU A 333 -10.04 -7.69 -6.79
N PRO A 334 -8.83 -7.10 -6.86
CA PRO A 334 -7.93 -6.88 -5.70
C PRO A 334 -8.52 -6.00 -4.59
N HIS A 335 -9.56 -5.23 -4.87
CA HIS A 335 -10.27 -4.47 -3.84
C HIS A 335 -10.85 -5.36 -2.73
N HIS A 336 -11.12 -6.64 -2.99
CA HIS A 336 -11.63 -7.57 -1.97
C HIS A 336 -10.61 -7.80 -0.85
N VAL A 337 -9.34 -8.06 -1.18
CA VAL A 337 -8.30 -8.23 -0.17
C VAL A 337 -8.02 -6.93 0.57
N MET A 338 -7.97 -5.80 -0.14
CA MET A 338 -7.74 -4.48 0.46
C MET A 338 -8.85 -4.11 1.46
N ILE A 339 -10.11 -4.36 1.12
CA ILE A 339 -11.26 -4.12 2.02
C ILE A 339 -11.22 -5.07 3.23
N ASP A 340 -10.81 -6.32 3.06
CA ASP A 340 -10.70 -7.26 4.17
C ASP A 340 -9.62 -6.82 5.17
N LEU A 341 -8.45 -6.34 4.68
CA LEU A 341 -7.39 -5.76 5.51
C LEU A 341 -7.85 -4.45 6.20
N LEU A 342 -8.60 -3.58 5.51
CA LEU A 342 -9.21 -2.39 6.13
C LEU A 342 -10.14 -2.76 7.29
N LYS A 343 -10.91 -3.85 7.17
CA LYS A 343 -11.77 -4.35 8.26
C LYS A 343 -10.96 -4.85 9.45
N ARG A 344 -9.81 -5.45 9.22
CA ARG A 344 -8.89 -5.94 10.26
C ARG A 344 -8.05 -4.81 10.86
N ARG A 345 -7.96 -3.68 10.17
CA ARG A 345 -7.09 -2.54 10.52
C ARG A 345 -5.62 -2.94 10.63
N HIS A 346 -5.21 -3.91 9.80
CA HIS A 346 -3.84 -4.39 9.72
C HIS A 346 -3.47 -4.81 8.30
N MET A 347 -2.30 -4.39 7.79
CA MET A 347 -1.87 -4.66 6.41
C MET A 347 -1.28 -6.06 6.19
N ALA A 348 -0.78 -6.71 7.25
CA ALA A 348 -0.25 -8.08 7.21
C ALA A 348 -0.55 -8.79 8.55
N PRO A 349 -1.80 -9.25 8.79
CA PRO A 349 -2.21 -9.74 10.10
C PRO A 349 -1.47 -11.00 10.55
N THR A 350 -1.20 -11.94 9.64
CA THR A 350 -0.56 -13.22 9.96
C THR A 350 0.95 -13.07 10.03
N PHE A 351 1.56 -13.55 11.11
CA PHE A 351 3.02 -13.60 11.24
C PHE A 351 3.64 -14.64 10.31
N GLY A 352 4.75 -14.27 9.68
CA GLY A 352 5.46 -15.15 8.76
C GLY A 352 4.83 -15.25 7.37
N SER A 353 3.71 -14.57 7.14
CA SER A 353 3.11 -14.42 5.82
C SER A 353 4.02 -13.59 4.92
N ASN A 354 4.54 -12.51 5.44
CA ASN A 354 5.62 -11.74 4.84
C ASN A 354 6.72 -11.47 5.88
N LEU A 355 7.89 -11.03 5.43
CA LEU A 355 8.98 -10.71 6.33
C LEU A 355 8.63 -9.45 7.14
N LEU A 356 8.73 -9.55 8.45
CA LEU A 356 8.50 -8.44 9.38
C LEU A 356 9.83 -7.97 9.98
N ALA A 357 10.06 -6.66 9.96
CA ALA A 357 11.10 -6.02 10.76
C ALA A 357 10.43 -5.31 11.95
N PRO A 358 10.56 -5.82 13.17
CA PRO A 358 9.96 -5.21 14.32
C PRO A 358 10.66 -3.88 14.64
N GLU A 359 9.93 -2.80 14.52
CA GLU A 359 10.37 -1.46 14.90
C GLU A 359 9.80 -1.09 16.29
N ASP A 360 9.93 0.17 16.70
CA ASP A 360 9.44 0.66 18.00
C ASP A 360 7.93 0.46 18.22
N LYS A 361 7.16 0.38 17.13
CA LYS A 361 5.74 0.03 17.11
C LYS A 361 5.40 -0.80 15.86
N ASP A 362 4.20 -1.38 15.84
CA ASP A 362 3.69 -2.04 14.62
C ASP A 362 3.11 -1.02 13.64
N TYR A 363 3.92 -0.64 12.65
CA TYR A 363 3.53 0.30 11.58
C TYR A 363 2.59 -0.31 10.52
N LEU A 364 2.34 -1.61 10.59
CA LEU A 364 1.36 -2.27 9.71
C LEU A 364 -0.07 -2.14 10.25
N VAL A 365 -0.24 -1.66 11.50
CA VAL A 365 -1.54 -1.31 12.04
C VAL A 365 -2.08 -0.03 11.39
N MET A 366 -3.30 -0.07 10.90
CA MET A 366 -4.01 1.09 10.35
C MET A 366 -4.70 1.85 11.50
N ASP A 367 -3.93 2.64 12.24
CA ASP A 367 -4.42 3.43 13.38
C ASP A 367 -5.30 4.63 12.97
N LYS A 368 -5.17 5.09 11.72
CA LYS A 368 -5.94 6.18 11.10
C LYS A 368 -6.91 5.66 10.04
N GLU A 369 -7.98 6.41 9.82
CA GLU A 369 -8.90 6.19 8.71
C GLU A 369 -8.39 6.95 7.48
N PRO A 370 -7.89 6.25 6.43
CA PRO A 370 -7.47 6.92 5.20
C PRO A 370 -8.69 7.40 4.41
N ASP A 371 -8.52 8.47 3.65
CA ASP A 371 -9.47 8.88 2.62
C ASP A 371 -9.31 8.02 1.37
N ILE A 372 -8.07 7.63 1.05
CA ILE A 372 -7.72 6.80 -0.10
C ILE A 372 -6.72 5.74 0.38
N MET A 373 -6.96 4.48 0.03
CA MET A 373 -5.98 3.40 0.11
C MET A 373 -5.55 3.03 -1.30
N ALA A 374 -4.26 3.12 -1.59
CA ALA A 374 -3.69 2.78 -2.89
C ALA A 374 -2.63 1.69 -2.75
N SER A 375 -2.72 0.66 -3.61
CA SER A 375 -1.76 -0.44 -3.67
C SER A 375 -1.40 -0.82 -5.11
N GLY A 376 -0.35 -1.63 -5.26
CA GLY A 376 0.08 -2.28 -6.49
C GLY A 376 0.04 -3.80 -6.35
N HIS A 377 1.12 -4.48 -6.78
CA HIS A 377 1.48 -5.86 -6.59
C HIS A 377 0.72 -6.87 -7.46
N PHE A 378 -0.61 -6.83 -7.52
CA PHE A 378 -1.40 -7.79 -8.29
C PHE A 378 -1.48 -7.50 -9.79
N HIS A 379 -1.00 -6.34 -10.24
CA HIS A 379 -1.07 -5.89 -11.64
C HIS A 379 -2.49 -5.79 -12.21
N SER A 380 -3.52 -6.06 -11.40
CA SER A 380 -4.93 -5.96 -11.74
C SER A 380 -5.52 -4.68 -11.19
N HIS A 381 -6.31 -3.98 -12.00
CA HIS A 381 -6.90 -2.71 -11.63
C HIS A 381 -8.23 -2.88 -10.90
N ALA A 382 -8.37 -2.19 -9.76
CA ALA A 382 -9.67 -2.00 -9.12
C ALA A 382 -9.82 -0.57 -8.60
N ASN A 383 -11.06 -0.09 -8.59
CA ASN A 383 -11.40 1.22 -8.05
C ASN A 383 -12.80 1.17 -7.45
N GLU A 384 -12.84 0.98 -6.14
CA GLU A 384 -14.05 0.77 -5.36
C GLU A 384 -14.15 1.76 -4.21
N SER A 385 -15.28 1.77 -3.51
CA SER A 385 -15.49 2.60 -2.32
C SER A 385 -15.92 1.73 -1.14
N TYR A 386 -15.25 1.90 -0.01
CA TYR A 386 -15.60 1.23 1.23
C TYR A 386 -15.68 2.25 2.38
N LYS A 387 -16.86 2.46 2.95
CA LYS A 387 -17.10 3.38 4.08
C LYS A 387 -16.43 4.76 3.89
N GLY A 388 -16.56 5.34 2.70
CA GLY A 388 -16.01 6.65 2.36
C GLY A 388 -14.54 6.65 1.96
N VAL A 389 -13.86 5.51 1.99
CA VAL A 389 -12.50 5.33 1.49
C VAL A 389 -12.54 4.94 0.01
N ASN A 390 -11.82 5.64 -0.87
CA ASN A 390 -11.53 5.13 -2.20
C ASN A 390 -10.45 4.04 -2.08
N VAL A 391 -10.76 2.84 -2.52
CA VAL A 391 -9.87 1.68 -2.54
C VAL A 391 -9.39 1.48 -3.96
N ILE A 392 -8.10 1.73 -4.20
CA ILE A 392 -7.49 1.77 -5.53
C ILE A 392 -6.39 0.72 -5.60
N ALA A 393 -6.63 -0.37 -6.31
CA ALA A 393 -5.55 -1.21 -6.78
C ALA A 393 -5.06 -0.65 -8.12
N CYS A 394 -3.79 -0.28 -8.17
CA CYS A 394 -3.18 0.26 -9.37
C CYS A 394 -2.91 -0.86 -10.36
N SER A 395 -3.11 -0.56 -11.62
CA SER A 395 -2.66 -1.40 -12.73
C SER A 395 -1.15 -1.26 -12.91
N SER A 396 -0.54 -2.24 -13.57
CA SER A 396 0.87 -2.22 -13.95
C SER A 396 1.12 -1.47 -15.27
N PHE A 397 2.41 -1.19 -15.54
CA PHE A 397 2.92 -0.84 -16.87
C PHE A 397 3.78 -1.97 -17.46
N GLN A 398 3.54 -3.20 -17.02
CA GLN A 398 4.16 -4.42 -17.51
C GLN A 398 3.11 -5.30 -18.20
N SER A 399 3.44 -5.90 -19.34
CA SER A 399 2.57 -6.90 -20.00
C SER A 399 2.59 -8.21 -19.22
N GLN A 400 1.71 -9.13 -19.59
CA GLN A 400 1.63 -10.42 -18.90
C GLN A 400 2.95 -11.18 -19.04
N THR A 401 3.60 -11.44 -17.92
CA THR A 401 4.86 -12.20 -17.85
C THR A 401 4.63 -13.71 -18.03
N ASP A 402 5.69 -14.44 -18.30
CA ASP A 402 5.61 -15.92 -18.43
C ASP A 402 5.26 -16.58 -17.08
N PHE A 403 5.65 -15.96 -15.95
CA PHE A 403 5.21 -16.42 -14.63
C PHE A 403 3.68 -16.28 -14.48
N GLN A 404 3.14 -15.11 -14.77
CA GLN A 404 1.69 -14.83 -14.68
C GLN A 404 0.87 -15.75 -15.59
N LYS A 405 1.35 -16.04 -16.81
CA LYS A 405 0.72 -17.01 -17.71
C LYS A 405 0.65 -18.41 -17.09
N ARG A 406 1.73 -18.84 -16.43
CA ARG A 406 1.79 -20.17 -15.78
C ARG A 406 0.83 -20.32 -14.61
N VAL A 407 0.61 -19.26 -13.85
CA VAL A 407 -0.31 -19.26 -12.71
C VAL A 407 -1.72 -18.81 -13.05
N GLY A 408 -1.97 -18.46 -14.32
CA GLY A 408 -3.31 -18.06 -14.81
C GLY A 408 -3.71 -16.64 -14.46
N HIS A 409 -2.75 -15.77 -14.14
CA HIS A 409 -2.99 -14.34 -13.88
C HIS A 409 -3.09 -13.56 -15.20
N GLU A 410 -4.14 -12.77 -15.35
CA GLU A 410 -4.35 -11.88 -16.48
C GLU A 410 -4.28 -10.41 -16.01
N PRO A 411 -3.10 -9.76 -16.08
CA PRO A 411 -2.98 -8.35 -15.73
C PRO A 411 -3.76 -7.48 -16.72
N ASP A 412 -4.16 -6.30 -16.28
CA ASP A 412 -4.84 -5.32 -17.14
C ASP A 412 -4.04 -4.00 -17.25
N PRO A 413 -2.85 -4.01 -17.90
CA PRO A 413 -1.86 -2.96 -17.81
C PRO A 413 -2.25 -1.65 -18.49
N GLY A 414 -1.66 -0.54 -17.99
CA GLY A 414 -1.78 0.80 -18.57
C GLY A 414 -3.01 1.57 -18.14
N LYS A 415 -3.71 1.14 -17.09
CA LYS A 415 -4.81 1.91 -16.48
C LYS A 415 -4.28 2.88 -15.44
N VAL A 416 -4.77 4.10 -15.48
CA VAL A 416 -4.45 5.18 -14.54
C VAL A 416 -5.74 5.64 -13.87
N THR A 417 -5.80 5.56 -12.54
CA THR A 417 -6.95 6.09 -11.80
C THR A 417 -6.70 7.54 -11.43
N LEU A 418 -7.61 8.41 -11.84
CA LEU A 418 -7.66 9.81 -11.40
C LEU A 418 -8.70 9.96 -10.29
N VAL A 419 -8.33 10.61 -9.19
CA VAL A 419 -9.27 11.00 -8.12
C VAL A 419 -9.36 12.52 -8.05
N ASP A 420 -10.56 13.06 -8.21
CA ASP A 420 -10.84 14.48 -8.01
C ASP A 420 -11.01 14.73 -6.50
N PHE A 421 -10.14 15.51 -5.88
CA PHE A 421 -10.16 15.75 -4.43
C PHE A 421 -11.32 16.63 -3.96
N LYS A 422 -11.97 17.35 -4.87
CA LYS A 422 -13.14 18.16 -4.55
C LYS A 422 -14.41 17.33 -4.45
N THR A 423 -14.54 16.27 -5.24
CA THR A 423 -15.77 15.46 -5.33
C THR A 423 -15.58 14.04 -4.86
N ARG A 424 -14.33 13.56 -4.75
CA ARG A 424 -13.90 12.17 -4.54
C ARG A 424 -14.33 11.22 -5.66
N ASN A 425 -14.84 11.76 -6.76
CA ASN A 425 -15.13 10.98 -7.95
C ASN A 425 -13.83 10.49 -8.60
N THR A 426 -13.91 9.32 -9.17
CA THR A 426 -12.80 8.67 -9.86
C THR A 426 -13.05 8.61 -11.37
N LYS A 427 -11.97 8.60 -12.13
CA LYS A 427 -11.98 8.36 -13.57
C LYS A 427 -10.79 7.50 -13.94
N VAL A 428 -11.02 6.44 -14.70
CA VAL A 428 -9.94 5.57 -15.20
C VAL A 428 -9.59 5.99 -16.63
N LEU A 429 -8.31 6.15 -16.90
CA LEU A 429 -7.76 6.38 -18.24
C LEU A 429 -6.98 5.14 -18.67
N GLN A 430 -7.01 4.84 -19.97
CA GLN A 430 -6.25 3.73 -20.57
C GLN A 430 -5.17 4.31 -21.49
N PHE A 431 -3.92 3.90 -21.31
CA PHE A 431 -2.76 4.29 -22.10
C PHE A 431 -2.20 3.13 -22.94
#